data_d97d31d75b0df512b412b9cd7401e0f8
#
_entry.id   d97d31d75b0df512b412b9cd7401e0f8
#
_cell.length_a   1.000
_cell.length_b   1.000
_cell.length_c   1.000
_cell.angle_alpha   90.00
_cell.angle_beta   90.00
_cell.angle_gamma   90.00
#
_symmetry.space_group_name_H-M   'P 1'
#
loop_
_entity.id
_entity.type
_entity.pdbx_description
1 polymer ?
#
loop_
_entity_poly.entity_id
_entity_poly.type
_entity_poly.pdbx_seq_one_letter_code
_entity_poly.pdbx_strand_id
1 'polypeptide(L)'
;MTAFLARIIDHRLTERVVMILIIINAITLGMETSKSIMASYGTFLHALDRTILAIFVAELVARIIVRRGAFFRDPWSLFDLFVVGIALVPTSESLSVLRALRVLRALRLITVVPSLRKVVAGLIGALPGMGSIGLLLLLVYYVFAVMGTKLFGETNPELFGSIGQTAYTLFQSMTFDDWSNGIVKPLAEKGNEYGWIFVMLFMVLSAFMVLNLFIGVVVTALDEVTASEAPKLTHPAHSSEDVLAELKALHAEIAALRQEVGKT
;
A
#
# COMPACT_ATOMS: atom_id res chain seq x y z
N MET A 1 10.62 -36.03 4.70
CA MET A 1 9.92 -35.15 5.67
C MET A 1 9.51 -33.82 5.03
N THR A 2 10.38 -33.15 4.31
CA THR A 2 10.07 -31.87 3.63
C THR A 2 8.99 -31.95 2.55
N ALA A 3 8.98 -33.03 1.74
CA ALA A 3 7.95 -33.24 0.70
C ALA A 3 6.54 -33.50 1.28
N PHE A 4 6.43 -34.14 2.43
CA PHE A 4 5.16 -34.34 3.13
C PHE A 4 4.64 -33.03 3.72
N LEU A 5 5.51 -32.25 4.38
CA LEU A 5 5.16 -30.93 4.89
C LEU A 5 4.74 -29.97 3.76
N ALA A 6 5.45 -29.99 2.60
CA ALA A 6 5.08 -29.19 1.44
C ALA A 6 3.68 -29.52 0.95
N ARG A 7 3.31 -30.81 0.87
CA ARG A 7 1.95 -31.23 0.45
C ARG A 7 0.85 -30.75 1.40
N ILE A 8 1.14 -30.69 2.71
CA ILE A 8 0.17 -30.19 3.72
C ILE A 8 0.05 -28.69 3.60
N ILE A 9 1.16 -27.95 3.49
CA ILE A 9 1.17 -26.48 3.46
C ILE A 9 0.50 -25.95 2.20
N ASP A 10 0.78 -26.55 1.04
CA ASP A 10 0.24 -26.10 -0.25
C ASP A 10 -1.15 -26.70 -0.56
N HIS A 11 -1.77 -27.39 0.42
CA HIS A 11 -3.10 -27.95 0.23
C HIS A 11 -4.17 -26.89 0.42
N ARG A 12 -5.18 -26.85 -0.46
CA ARG A 12 -6.30 -25.88 -0.42
C ARG A 12 -7.09 -25.87 0.90
N LEU A 13 -7.14 -27.01 1.60
CA LEU A 13 -7.78 -27.08 2.92
C LEU A 13 -6.98 -26.33 3.98
N THR A 14 -5.65 -26.40 3.96
CA THR A 14 -4.79 -25.68 4.89
C THR A 14 -4.97 -24.16 4.71
N GLU A 15 -5.01 -23.67 3.49
CA GLU A 15 -5.26 -22.23 3.21
C GLU A 15 -6.64 -21.81 3.75
N ARG A 16 -7.68 -22.62 3.55
CA ARG A 16 -9.04 -22.32 4.08
C ARG A 16 -9.08 -22.33 5.59
N VAL A 17 -8.44 -23.32 6.22
CA VAL A 17 -8.37 -23.39 7.69
C VAL A 17 -7.64 -22.20 8.27
N VAL A 18 -6.48 -21.84 7.71
CA VAL A 18 -5.72 -20.66 8.13
C VAL A 18 -6.55 -19.38 7.97
N MET A 19 -7.26 -19.23 6.84
CA MET A 19 -8.15 -18.09 6.62
C MET A 19 -9.27 -18.01 7.67
N ILE A 20 -9.92 -19.13 7.97
CA ILE A 20 -10.98 -19.18 9.01
C ILE A 20 -10.40 -18.83 10.39
N LEU A 21 -9.22 -19.35 10.73
CA LEU A 21 -8.54 -19.04 11.99
C LEU A 21 -8.16 -17.55 12.09
N ILE A 22 -7.75 -16.91 11.00
CA ILE A 22 -7.47 -15.46 10.96
C ILE A 22 -8.75 -14.67 11.24
N ILE A 23 -9.88 -15.06 10.61
CA ILE A 23 -11.17 -14.39 10.82
C ILE A 23 -11.64 -14.56 12.27
N ILE A 24 -11.59 -15.78 12.81
CA ILE A 24 -11.92 -16.04 14.22
C ILE A 24 -11.02 -15.18 15.13
N ASN A 25 -9.73 -15.14 14.87
CA ASN A 25 -8.80 -14.34 15.66
C ASN A 25 -9.08 -12.83 15.58
N ALA A 26 -9.44 -12.30 14.41
CA ALA A 26 -9.84 -10.91 14.28
C ALA A 26 -11.12 -10.59 15.11
N ILE A 27 -12.09 -11.50 15.12
CA ILE A 27 -13.30 -11.36 15.92
C ILE A 27 -12.97 -11.43 17.42
N THR A 28 -12.17 -12.40 17.86
CA THR A 28 -11.76 -12.52 19.27
C THR A 28 -11.01 -11.31 19.78
N LEU A 29 -10.09 -10.75 18.97
CA LEU A 29 -9.42 -9.50 19.29
C LEU A 29 -10.39 -8.31 19.44
N GLY A 30 -11.39 -8.24 18.58
CA GLY A 30 -12.46 -7.26 18.73
C GLY A 30 -13.26 -7.45 20.01
N MET A 31 -13.57 -8.70 20.38
CA MET A 31 -14.29 -9.02 21.64
C MET A 31 -13.46 -8.68 22.87
N GLU A 32 -12.14 -8.80 22.84
CA GLU A 32 -11.22 -8.45 23.93
C GLU A 32 -11.23 -6.93 24.27
N THR A 33 -11.70 -6.07 23.38
CA THR A 33 -11.84 -4.63 23.65
C THR A 33 -13.01 -4.31 24.59
N SER A 34 -13.99 -5.23 24.71
CA SER A 34 -15.17 -5.05 25.55
C SER A 34 -14.91 -5.52 26.97
N LYS A 35 -14.97 -4.60 27.95
CA LYS A 35 -14.81 -4.93 29.37
C LYS A 35 -15.85 -5.93 29.87
N SER A 36 -17.11 -5.85 29.38
CA SER A 36 -18.19 -6.74 29.77
C SER A 36 -17.95 -8.19 29.31
N ILE A 37 -17.52 -8.35 28.04
CA ILE A 37 -17.22 -9.67 27.48
C ILE A 37 -15.99 -10.27 28.18
N MET A 38 -14.97 -9.46 28.43
CA MET A 38 -13.77 -9.90 29.11
C MET A 38 -14.02 -10.34 30.56
N ALA A 39 -14.96 -9.72 31.27
CA ALA A 39 -15.34 -10.13 32.61
C ALA A 39 -15.97 -11.55 32.63
N SER A 40 -16.74 -11.92 31.60
CA SER A 40 -17.45 -13.21 31.54
C SER A 40 -16.64 -14.30 30.83
N TYR A 41 -15.91 -13.96 29.76
CA TYR A 41 -15.27 -14.92 28.85
C TYR A 41 -13.78 -14.71 28.67
N GLY A 42 -13.13 -13.82 29.44
CA GLY A 42 -11.73 -13.42 29.25
C GLY A 42 -10.74 -14.59 29.23
N THR A 43 -10.90 -15.55 30.18
CA THR A 43 -10.03 -16.74 30.24
C THR A 43 -10.13 -17.58 28.97
N PHE A 44 -11.35 -17.77 28.46
CA PHE A 44 -11.60 -18.53 27.22
C PHE A 44 -11.01 -17.81 26.01
N LEU A 45 -11.25 -16.51 25.87
CA LEU A 45 -10.72 -15.69 24.75
C LEU A 45 -9.20 -15.71 24.73
N HIS A 46 -8.55 -15.53 25.86
CA HIS A 46 -7.08 -15.61 25.95
C HIS A 46 -6.53 -17.01 25.64
N ALA A 47 -7.21 -18.08 26.07
CA ALA A 47 -6.82 -19.44 25.71
C ALA A 47 -6.96 -19.69 24.21
N LEU A 48 -8.06 -19.25 23.62
CA LEU A 48 -8.33 -19.35 22.18
C LEU A 48 -7.27 -18.57 21.37
N ASP A 49 -6.99 -17.34 21.77
CA ASP A 49 -6.00 -16.49 21.14
C ASP A 49 -4.60 -17.13 21.13
N ARG A 50 -4.17 -17.66 22.28
CA ARG A 50 -2.88 -18.37 22.39
C ARG A 50 -2.83 -19.63 21.51
N THR A 51 -3.93 -20.36 21.43
CA THR A 51 -4.01 -21.57 20.61
C THR A 51 -3.91 -21.23 19.13
N ILE A 52 -4.64 -20.21 18.66
CA ILE A 52 -4.57 -19.75 17.27
C ILE A 52 -3.17 -19.23 16.95
N LEU A 53 -2.56 -18.43 17.85
CA LEU A 53 -1.20 -17.96 17.66
C LEU A 53 -0.19 -19.12 17.56
N ALA A 54 -0.31 -20.15 18.39
CA ALA A 54 0.55 -21.32 18.31
C ALA A 54 0.41 -22.06 16.98
N ILE A 55 -0.79 -22.17 16.43
CA ILE A 55 -1.03 -22.74 15.10
C ILE A 55 -0.36 -21.88 14.02
N PHE A 56 -0.48 -20.55 14.08
CA PHE A 56 0.17 -19.65 13.13
C PHE A 56 1.70 -19.75 13.17
N VAL A 57 2.27 -19.86 14.37
CA VAL A 57 3.72 -20.06 14.52
C VAL A 57 4.15 -21.39 13.92
N ALA A 58 3.43 -22.47 14.23
CA ALA A 58 3.73 -23.80 13.69
C ALA A 58 3.66 -23.81 12.15
N GLU A 59 2.65 -23.19 11.57
CA GLU A 59 2.46 -23.05 10.13
C GLU A 59 3.61 -22.24 9.50
N LEU A 60 3.97 -21.10 10.09
CA LEU A 60 5.06 -20.25 9.63
C LEU A 60 6.42 -20.96 9.67
N VAL A 61 6.72 -21.65 10.77
CA VAL A 61 7.94 -22.46 10.91
C VAL A 61 7.97 -23.56 9.86
N ALA A 62 6.85 -24.24 9.61
CA ALA A 62 6.76 -25.25 8.58
C ALA A 62 7.02 -24.66 7.17
N ARG A 63 6.49 -23.47 6.86
CA ARG A 63 6.79 -22.75 5.61
C ARG A 63 8.27 -22.40 5.49
N ILE A 64 8.90 -21.93 6.56
CA ILE A 64 10.34 -21.62 6.58
C ILE A 64 11.17 -22.89 6.28
N ILE A 65 10.85 -24.01 6.92
CA ILE A 65 11.56 -25.29 6.72
C ILE A 65 11.42 -25.79 5.28
N VAL A 66 10.22 -25.66 4.69
CA VAL A 66 9.95 -26.14 3.33
C VAL A 66 10.57 -25.22 2.28
N ARG A 67 10.34 -23.90 2.38
CA ARG A 67 10.77 -22.93 1.37
C ARG A 67 12.20 -22.43 1.57
N ARG A 68 12.78 -22.60 2.75
CA ARG A 68 14.17 -22.21 3.09
C ARG A 68 14.51 -20.78 2.62
N GLY A 69 15.55 -20.61 1.80
CA GLY A 69 15.96 -19.30 1.29
C GLY A 69 14.93 -18.61 0.39
N ALA A 70 14.05 -19.34 -0.27
CA ALA A 70 12.97 -18.76 -1.07
C ALA A 70 11.91 -18.05 -0.20
N PHE A 71 11.72 -18.46 1.04
CA PHE A 71 10.85 -17.80 2.01
C PHE A 71 11.23 -16.33 2.23
N PHE A 72 12.53 -16.06 2.38
CA PHE A 72 13.05 -14.70 2.64
C PHE A 72 13.10 -13.80 1.39
N ARG A 73 12.83 -14.35 0.21
CA ARG A 73 12.73 -13.59 -1.03
C ARG A 73 11.28 -13.22 -1.39
N ASP A 74 10.31 -13.82 -0.73
CA ASP A 74 8.89 -13.51 -0.94
C ASP A 74 8.42 -12.43 0.03
N PRO A 75 8.06 -11.22 -0.45
CA PRO A 75 7.60 -10.11 0.40
C PRO A 75 6.39 -10.48 1.27
N TRP A 76 5.49 -11.35 0.77
CA TRP A 76 4.30 -11.76 1.49
C TRP A 76 4.61 -12.69 2.67
N SER A 77 5.60 -13.58 2.48
CA SER A 77 6.10 -14.43 3.56
C SER A 77 6.83 -13.62 4.63
N LEU A 78 7.59 -12.58 4.25
CA LEU A 78 8.22 -11.65 5.19
C LEU A 78 7.18 -10.84 5.97
N PHE A 79 6.12 -10.41 5.31
CA PHE A 79 5.02 -9.71 5.98
C PHE A 79 4.34 -10.62 7.02
N ASP A 80 4.05 -11.88 6.69
CA ASP A 80 3.51 -12.85 7.63
C ASP A 80 4.45 -13.07 8.83
N LEU A 81 5.76 -13.17 8.58
CA LEU A 81 6.78 -13.31 9.64
C LEU A 81 6.79 -12.08 10.56
N PHE A 82 6.74 -10.89 10.00
CA PHE A 82 6.72 -9.64 10.76
C PHE A 82 5.50 -9.55 11.68
N VAL A 83 4.31 -9.80 11.13
CA VAL A 83 3.05 -9.68 11.86
C VAL A 83 2.90 -10.73 12.98
N VAL A 84 3.33 -11.98 12.71
CA VAL A 84 3.34 -13.02 13.74
C VAL A 84 4.46 -12.78 14.76
N GLY A 85 5.61 -12.28 14.31
CA GLY A 85 6.74 -11.94 15.16
C GLY A 85 6.40 -10.89 16.21
N ILE A 86 5.71 -9.82 15.82
CA ILE A 86 5.21 -8.79 16.78
C ILE A 86 4.28 -9.43 17.83
N ALA A 87 3.44 -10.37 17.43
CA ALA A 87 2.52 -11.02 18.36
C ALA A 87 3.21 -11.90 19.40
N LEU A 88 4.44 -12.35 19.12
CA LEU A 88 5.26 -13.18 20.01
C LEU A 88 6.09 -12.38 21.01
N VAL A 89 6.28 -11.07 20.79
CA VAL A 89 7.08 -10.25 21.70
C VAL A 89 6.43 -10.22 23.07
N PRO A 90 7.18 -10.58 24.14
CA PRO A 90 6.65 -10.52 25.50
C PRO A 90 6.39 -9.07 25.88
N THR A 91 5.19 -8.80 26.37
CA THR A 91 4.78 -7.46 26.77
C THR A 91 5.24 -7.17 28.20
N SER A 92 6.29 -6.36 28.32
CA SER A 92 6.60 -5.65 29.56
C SER A 92 5.73 -4.38 29.67
N GLU A 93 5.60 -3.81 30.87
CA GLU A 93 4.82 -2.58 31.08
C GLU A 93 5.29 -1.42 30.21
N SER A 94 6.60 -1.34 29.93
CA SER A 94 7.21 -0.34 29.06
C SER A 94 6.87 -0.49 27.56
N LEU A 95 6.34 -1.63 27.12
CA LEU A 95 6.05 -1.95 25.72
C LEU A 95 4.53 -2.07 25.45
N SER A 96 3.72 -1.23 26.08
CA SER A 96 2.26 -1.21 25.91
C SER A 96 1.82 -1.06 24.44
N VAL A 97 2.60 -0.33 23.62
CA VAL A 97 2.37 -0.15 22.19
C VAL A 97 2.43 -1.50 21.44
N LEU A 98 3.37 -2.37 21.77
CA LEU A 98 3.48 -3.70 21.14
C LEU A 98 2.26 -4.57 21.46
N ARG A 99 1.61 -4.36 22.60
CA ARG A 99 0.35 -5.03 22.93
C ARG A 99 -0.77 -4.61 21.96
N ALA A 100 -0.87 -3.31 21.66
CA ALA A 100 -1.84 -2.81 20.69
C ALA A 100 -1.52 -3.32 19.26
N LEU A 101 -0.24 -3.39 18.89
CA LEU A 101 0.18 -3.87 17.57
C LEU A 101 -0.11 -5.36 17.31
N ARG A 102 -0.47 -6.14 18.32
CA ARG A 102 -0.93 -7.54 18.12
C ARG A 102 -2.13 -7.64 17.19
N VAL A 103 -2.96 -6.58 17.11
CA VAL A 103 -4.10 -6.54 16.17
C VAL A 103 -3.65 -6.66 14.72
N LEU A 104 -2.41 -6.26 14.40
CA LEU A 104 -1.88 -6.34 13.03
C LEU A 104 -1.84 -7.77 12.47
N ARG A 105 -1.88 -8.81 13.33
CA ARG A 105 -1.97 -10.21 12.83
C ARG A 105 -3.24 -10.48 12.03
N ALA A 106 -4.32 -9.69 12.21
CA ALA A 106 -5.50 -9.77 11.36
C ALA A 106 -5.19 -9.37 9.90
N LEU A 107 -4.14 -8.57 9.66
CA LEU A 107 -3.69 -8.20 8.32
C LEU A 107 -3.13 -9.39 7.53
N ARG A 108 -2.85 -10.54 8.17
CA ARG A 108 -2.55 -11.80 7.46
C ARG A 108 -3.65 -12.18 6.47
N LEU A 109 -4.87 -11.68 6.65
CA LEU A 109 -5.94 -11.87 5.68
C LEU A 109 -5.55 -11.38 4.27
N ILE A 110 -4.71 -10.34 4.18
CA ILE A 110 -4.21 -9.80 2.91
C ILE A 110 -3.32 -10.84 2.19
N THR A 111 -2.51 -11.59 2.93
CA THR A 111 -1.60 -12.58 2.33
C THR A 111 -2.32 -13.87 1.93
N VAL A 112 -3.37 -14.23 2.64
CA VAL A 112 -4.11 -15.49 2.44
C VAL A 112 -5.23 -15.32 1.41
N VAL A 113 -5.88 -14.15 1.32
CA VAL A 113 -6.97 -13.90 0.36
C VAL A 113 -6.42 -13.39 -0.97
N PRO A 114 -6.52 -14.16 -2.07
CA PRO A 114 -5.89 -13.79 -3.34
C PRO A 114 -6.37 -12.45 -3.92
N SER A 115 -7.64 -12.10 -3.73
CA SER A 115 -8.21 -10.82 -4.19
C SER A 115 -7.58 -9.63 -3.45
N LEU A 116 -7.45 -9.70 -2.13
CA LEU A 116 -6.82 -8.64 -1.33
C LEU A 116 -5.33 -8.51 -1.68
N ARG A 117 -4.64 -9.64 -1.84
CA ARG A 117 -3.24 -9.67 -2.25
C ARG A 117 -3.02 -8.98 -3.60
N LYS A 118 -3.90 -9.21 -4.59
CA LYS A 118 -3.84 -8.54 -5.90
C LYS A 118 -4.02 -7.04 -5.77
N VAL A 119 -5.02 -6.60 -5.01
CA VAL A 119 -5.29 -5.16 -4.80
C VAL A 119 -4.10 -4.46 -4.17
N VAL A 120 -3.55 -5.03 -3.08
CA VAL A 120 -2.38 -4.45 -2.40
C VAL A 120 -1.12 -4.49 -3.28
N ALA A 121 -0.91 -5.58 -4.04
CA ALA A 121 0.20 -5.68 -4.97
C ALA A 121 0.11 -4.63 -6.08
N GLY A 122 -1.07 -4.39 -6.66
CA GLY A 122 -1.30 -3.34 -7.64
C GLY A 122 -1.04 -1.94 -7.06
N LEU A 123 -1.54 -1.69 -5.84
CA LEU A 123 -1.29 -0.41 -5.16
C LEU A 123 0.21 -0.15 -4.92
N ILE A 124 0.94 -1.16 -4.43
CA ILE A 124 2.39 -1.05 -4.22
C ILE A 124 3.12 -0.94 -5.56
N GLY A 125 2.68 -1.67 -6.60
CA GLY A 125 3.24 -1.62 -7.94
C GLY A 125 3.12 -0.26 -8.61
N ALA A 126 2.08 0.51 -8.29
CA ALA A 126 1.89 1.87 -8.80
C ALA A 126 2.85 2.91 -8.18
N LEU A 127 3.37 2.65 -6.95
CA LEU A 127 4.20 3.62 -6.21
C LEU A 127 5.48 4.07 -6.96
N PRO A 128 6.27 3.20 -7.62
CA PRO A 128 7.49 3.63 -8.30
C PRO A 128 7.25 4.68 -9.39
N GLY A 129 6.17 4.55 -10.17
CA GLY A 129 5.81 5.52 -11.21
C GLY A 129 5.48 6.92 -10.67
N MET A 130 5.14 7.01 -9.38
CA MET A 130 4.73 8.24 -8.71
C MET A 130 5.84 8.83 -7.83
N GLY A 131 7.00 8.17 -7.74
CA GLY A 131 8.09 8.54 -6.83
C GLY A 131 8.55 9.99 -7.00
N SER A 132 8.62 10.49 -8.23
CA SER A 132 9.04 11.87 -8.53
C SER A 132 8.06 12.91 -7.98
N ILE A 133 6.74 12.67 -8.12
CA ILE A 133 5.69 13.57 -7.61
C ILE A 133 5.67 13.51 -6.08
N GLY A 134 5.79 12.32 -5.50
CA GLY A 134 5.89 12.13 -4.06
C GLY A 134 7.11 12.82 -3.45
N LEU A 135 8.27 12.73 -4.12
CA LEU A 135 9.49 13.43 -3.69
C LEU A 135 9.34 14.94 -3.76
N LEU A 136 8.71 15.47 -4.83
CA LEU A 136 8.41 16.88 -4.96
C LEU A 136 7.46 17.38 -3.86
N LEU A 137 6.42 16.62 -3.57
CA LEU A 137 5.51 16.92 -2.46
C LEU A 137 6.26 16.95 -1.12
N LEU A 138 7.12 15.97 -0.86
CA LEU A 138 7.92 15.92 0.35
C LEU A 138 8.87 17.11 0.46
N LEU A 139 9.50 17.53 -0.66
CA LEU A 139 10.36 18.69 -0.70
C LEU A 139 9.60 19.98 -0.39
N VAL A 140 8.46 20.20 -1.03
CA VAL A 140 7.60 21.37 -0.76
C VAL A 140 7.15 21.37 0.69
N TYR A 141 6.67 20.24 1.17
CA TYR A 141 6.27 20.06 2.57
C TYR A 141 7.39 20.42 3.55
N TYR A 142 8.61 19.94 3.31
CA TYR A 142 9.77 20.26 4.12
C TYR A 142 10.12 21.77 4.09
N VAL A 143 10.12 22.39 2.91
CA VAL A 143 10.39 23.83 2.74
C VAL A 143 9.37 24.66 3.53
N PHE A 144 8.07 24.34 3.41
CA PHE A 144 7.03 25.01 4.16
C PHE A 144 7.13 24.74 5.68
N ALA A 145 7.54 23.54 6.09
CA ALA A 145 7.76 23.23 7.50
C ALA A 145 8.87 24.12 8.09
N VAL A 146 10.00 24.25 7.37
CA VAL A 146 11.10 25.14 7.82
C VAL A 146 10.67 26.60 7.81
N MET A 147 9.96 27.06 6.75
CA MET A 147 9.45 28.43 6.66
C MET A 147 8.46 28.75 7.78
N GLY A 148 7.46 27.88 8.01
CA GLY A 148 6.48 28.08 9.05
C GLY A 148 7.09 28.15 10.44
N THR A 149 8.06 27.27 10.75
CA THR A 149 8.79 27.30 12.01
C THR A 149 9.54 28.63 12.20
N LYS A 150 10.19 29.16 11.14
CA LYS A 150 10.91 30.43 11.23
C LYS A 150 10.01 31.66 11.30
N LEU A 151 8.88 31.65 10.61
CA LEU A 151 7.97 32.80 10.55
C LEU A 151 7.08 32.89 11.79
N PHE A 152 6.61 31.77 12.31
CA PHE A 152 5.55 31.74 13.30
C PHE A 152 5.96 31.03 14.61
N GLY A 153 7.15 30.41 14.67
CA GLY A 153 7.56 29.61 15.82
C GLY A 153 7.67 30.36 17.13
N GLU A 154 8.08 31.64 17.11
CA GLU A 154 8.17 32.47 18.30
C GLU A 154 6.78 32.94 18.79
N THR A 155 5.90 33.31 17.85
CA THR A 155 4.58 33.84 18.18
C THR A 155 3.55 32.73 18.44
N ASN A 156 3.66 31.60 17.76
CA ASN A 156 2.75 30.46 17.87
C ASN A 156 3.52 29.14 18.11
N PRO A 157 4.21 28.99 19.24
CA PRO A 157 5.05 27.82 19.50
C PRO A 157 4.28 26.51 19.58
N GLU A 158 2.99 26.54 19.90
CA GLU A 158 2.11 25.36 19.96
C GLU A 158 1.92 24.72 18.59
N LEU A 159 1.84 25.54 17.51
CA LEU A 159 1.60 25.10 16.15
C LEU A 159 2.88 25.05 15.32
N PHE A 160 3.85 25.96 15.58
CA PHE A 160 5.01 26.18 14.73
C PHE A 160 6.35 26.21 15.48
N GLY A 161 6.38 25.88 16.78
CA GLY A 161 7.57 26.02 17.64
C GLY A 161 8.73 25.08 17.28
N SER A 162 8.50 24.05 16.49
CA SER A 162 9.53 23.14 15.96
C SER A 162 9.15 22.64 14.60
N ILE A 163 10.13 22.12 13.83
CA ILE A 163 9.86 21.52 12.51
C ILE A 163 8.83 20.39 12.61
N GLY A 164 8.89 19.58 13.68
CA GLY A 164 7.92 18.48 13.90
C GLY A 164 6.49 18.99 14.15
N GLN A 165 6.33 20.04 14.97
CA GLN A 165 5.02 20.65 15.21
C GLN A 165 4.49 21.34 13.96
N THR A 166 5.33 22.10 13.25
CA THR A 166 4.95 22.73 11.98
C THR A 166 4.56 21.68 10.95
N ALA A 167 5.30 20.59 10.85
CA ALA A 167 4.97 19.49 9.95
C ALA A 167 3.59 18.88 10.31
N TYR A 168 3.30 18.67 11.57
CA TYR A 168 1.98 18.20 12.00
C TYR A 168 0.86 19.20 11.62
N THR A 169 1.07 20.49 11.88
CA THR A 169 0.12 21.56 11.52
C THR A 169 -0.11 21.65 10.03
N LEU A 170 0.96 21.53 9.23
CA LEU A 170 0.85 21.49 7.77
C LEU A 170 0.13 20.23 7.28
N PHE A 171 0.34 19.08 7.94
CA PHE A 171 -0.40 17.85 7.62
C PHE A 171 -1.91 18.04 7.83
N GLN A 172 -2.32 18.65 8.94
CA GLN A 172 -3.73 19.01 9.17
C GLN A 172 -4.26 19.95 8.06
N SER A 173 -3.49 20.98 7.71
CA SER A 173 -3.87 21.89 6.61
C SER A 173 -4.01 21.16 5.27
N MET A 174 -3.10 20.23 4.95
CA MET A 174 -3.12 19.46 3.72
C MET A 174 -4.35 18.54 3.61
N THR A 175 -4.82 18.02 4.75
CA THR A 175 -6.04 17.21 4.84
C THR A 175 -7.31 18.03 5.02
N PHE A 176 -7.21 19.36 4.97
CA PHE A 176 -8.30 20.32 5.20
C PHE A 176 -8.93 20.22 6.59
N ASP A 177 -8.22 19.65 7.56
CA ASP A 177 -8.70 19.51 8.93
C ASP A 177 -8.45 20.79 9.72
N ASP A 178 -9.52 21.38 10.24
CA ASP A 178 -9.58 22.56 11.13
C ASP A 178 -8.59 23.72 10.81
N TRP A 179 -8.23 23.86 9.52
CA TRP A 179 -7.26 24.86 9.06
C TRP A 179 -7.65 26.30 9.43
N SER A 180 -8.95 26.61 9.41
CA SER A 180 -9.47 27.96 9.65
C SER A 180 -9.47 28.30 11.14
N ASN A 181 -10.11 27.47 11.97
CA ASN A 181 -10.27 27.76 13.39
C ASN A 181 -9.03 27.35 14.22
N GLY A 182 -8.44 26.19 13.89
CA GLY A 182 -7.30 25.66 14.64
C GLY A 182 -5.95 26.25 14.24
N ILE A 183 -5.84 26.86 13.04
CA ILE A 183 -4.53 27.34 12.55
C ILE A 183 -4.59 28.85 12.21
N VAL A 184 -5.46 29.25 11.28
CA VAL A 184 -5.46 30.64 10.77
C VAL A 184 -5.91 31.64 11.84
N LYS A 185 -6.97 31.34 12.59
CA LYS A 185 -7.44 32.23 13.68
C LYS A 185 -6.39 32.42 14.78
N PRO A 186 -5.77 31.37 15.34
CA PRO A 186 -4.70 31.52 16.33
C PRO A 186 -3.49 32.31 15.81
N LEU A 187 -3.15 32.20 14.51
CA LEU A 187 -2.11 33.02 13.88
C LEU A 187 -2.48 34.51 13.92
N ALA A 188 -3.70 34.85 13.50
CA ALA A 188 -4.19 36.23 13.46
C ALA A 188 -4.29 36.83 14.88
N GLU A 189 -4.82 36.09 15.85
CA GLU A 189 -4.96 36.51 17.26
C GLU A 189 -3.62 36.86 17.93
N LYS A 190 -2.54 36.19 17.50
CA LYS A 190 -1.18 36.41 18.00
C LYS A 190 -0.37 37.41 17.12
N GLY A 191 -1.04 38.21 16.30
CA GLY A 191 -0.45 39.31 15.53
C GLY A 191 0.06 38.94 14.15
N ASN A 192 -0.17 37.71 13.67
CA ASN A 192 0.18 37.28 12.33
C ASN A 192 -1.02 37.38 11.38
N GLU A 193 -1.54 38.58 11.17
CA GLU A 193 -2.75 38.85 10.37
C GLU A 193 -2.69 38.27 8.94
N TYR A 194 -1.51 38.22 8.34
CA TYR A 194 -1.27 37.67 7.00
C TYR A 194 -0.90 36.18 6.99
N GLY A 195 -0.89 35.52 8.14
CA GLY A 195 -0.53 34.09 8.26
C GLY A 195 -1.45 33.17 7.44
N TRP A 196 -2.68 33.61 7.19
CA TRP A 196 -3.62 32.89 6.31
C TRP A 196 -3.10 32.72 4.88
N ILE A 197 -2.31 33.70 4.35
CA ILE A 197 -1.74 33.62 3.00
C ILE A 197 -0.77 32.43 2.91
N PHE A 198 0.08 32.27 3.94
CA PHE A 198 1.02 31.15 4.03
C PHE A 198 0.29 29.81 4.04
N VAL A 199 -0.74 29.67 4.90
CA VAL A 199 -1.53 28.46 5.03
C VAL A 199 -2.27 28.15 3.72
N MET A 200 -2.95 29.14 3.13
CA MET A 200 -3.67 28.98 1.86
C MET A 200 -2.75 28.60 0.70
N LEU A 201 -1.59 29.25 0.60
CA LEU A 201 -0.61 28.93 -0.44
C LEU A 201 -0.14 27.47 -0.32
N PHE A 202 0.18 27.03 0.89
CA PHE A 202 0.53 25.64 1.13
C PHE A 202 -0.61 24.68 0.78
N MET A 203 -1.85 24.98 1.20
CA MET A 203 -3.02 24.15 0.94
C MET A 203 -3.28 24.00 -0.57
N VAL A 204 -3.27 25.09 -1.32
CA VAL A 204 -3.49 25.04 -2.78
C VAL A 204 -2.39 24.24 -3.47
N LEU A 205 -1.13 24.47 -3.10
CA LEU A 205 0.00 23.79 -3.71
C LEU A 205 0.01 22.29 -3.37
N SER A 206 -0.20 21.94 -2.11
CA SER A 206 -0.26 20.53 -1.67
C SER A 206 -1.46 19.80 -2.25
N ALA A 207 -2.66 20.45 -2.29
CA ALA A 207 -3.85 19.84 -2.89
C ALA A 207 -3.65 19.54 -4.38
N PHE A 208 -3.03 20.46 -5.13
CA PHE A 208 -2.69 20.22 -6.54
C PHE A 208 -1.73 19.05 -6.71
N MET A 209 -0.70 18.92 -5.86
CA MET A 209 0.25 17.80 -5.91
C MET A 209 -0.40 16.47 -5.55
N VAL A 210 -1.24 16.45 -4.50
CA VAL A 210 -1.98 15.25 -4.08
C VAL A 210 -2.96 14.80 -5.16
N LEU A 211 -3.66 15.75 -5.80
CA LEU A 211 -4.56 15.46 -6.92
C LEU A 211 -3.80 14.84 -8.11
N ASN A 212 -2.64 15.41 -8.47
CA ASN A 212 -1.81 14.85 -9.54
C ASN A 212 -1.26 13.46 -9.20
N LEU A 213 -0.92 13.22 -7.93
CA LEU A 213 -0.54 11.92 -7.44
C LEU A 213 -1.68 10.91 -7.60
N PHE A 214 -2.91 11.29 -7.21
CA PHE A 214 -4.10 10.47 -7.35
C PHE A 214 -4.42 10.15 -8.81
N ILE A 215 -4.37 11.15 -9.70
CA ILE A 215 -4.56 10.95 -11.15
C ILE A 215 -3.52 9.98 -11.69
N GLY A 216 -2.25 10.12 -11.29
CA GLY A 216 -1.19 9.20 -11.69
C GLY A 216 -1.48 7.74 -11.29
N VAL A 217 -1.99 7.50 -10.07
CA VAL A 217 -2.43 6.15 -9.63
C VAL A 217 -3.53 5.61 -10.52
N VAL A 218 -4.57 6.42 -10.76
CA VAL A 218 -5.73 6.00 -11.56
C VAL A 218 -5.32 5.66 -12.98
N VAL A 219 -4.50 6.50 -13.61
CA VAL A 219 -4.01 6.26 -14.99
C VAL A 219 -3.18 4.96 -15.04
N THR A 220 -2.24 4.76 -14.14
CA THR A 220 -1.43 3.53 -14.09
C THR A 220 -2.30 2.29 -13.90
N ALA A 221 -3.30 2.36 -13.02
CA ALA A 221 -4.23 1.25 -12.80
C ALA A 221 -5.08 0.94 -14.05
N LEU A 222 -5.52 1.97 -14.78
CA LEU A 222 -6.27 1.79 -16.03
C LEU A 222 -5.39 1.20 -17.13
N ASP A 223 -4.13 1.62 -17.25
CA ASP A 223 -3.18 1.10 -18.21
C ASP A 223 -2.92 -0.41 -17.99
N GLU A 224 -2.79 -0.86 -16.72
CA GLU A 224 -2.64 -2.28 -16.39
C GLU A 224 -3.88 -3.10 -16.80
N VAL A 225 -5.09 -2.58 -16.57
CA VAL A 225 -6.34 -3.24 -16.97
C VAL A 225 -6.41 -3.34 -18.49
N THR A 226 -6.17 -2.24 -19.19
CA THR A 226 -6.21 -2.18 -20.65
C THR A 226 -5.15 -3.09 -21.28
N ALA A 227 -3.94 -3.14 -20.73
CA ALA A 227 -2.88 -4.04 -21.18
C ALA A 227 -3.23 -5.52 -20.94
N SER A 228 -4.00 -5.84 -19.90
CA SER A 228 -4.45 -7.20 -19.61
C SER A 228 -5.61 -7.66 -20.49
N GLU A 229 -6.45 -6.72 -20.97
CA GLU A 229 -7.59 -6.96 -21.85
C GLU A 229 -7.23 -6.85 -23.33
N ALA A 230 -6.08 -6.22 -23.66
CA ALA A 230 -5.60 -6.19 -25.03
C ALA A 230 -5.52 -7.64 -25.56
N PRO A 231 -6.20 -7.99 -26.65
CA PRO A 231 -6.06 -9.31 -27.25
C PRO A 231 -4.56 -9.54 -27.42
N LYS A 232 -4.03 -10.62 -26.85
CA LYS A 232 -2.70 -11.10 -27.23
C LYS A 232 -2.82 -11.43 -28.71
N LEU A 233 -2.58 -10.43 -29.55
CA LEU A 233 -2.34 -10.64 -30.94
C LEU A 233 -1.12 -11.55 -31.00
N THR A 234 -1.37 -12.84 -30.91
CA THR A 234 -0.44 -13.88 -31.35
C THR A 234 -0.36 -13.78 -32.85
N HIS A 235 0.09 -12.64 -33.37
CA HIS A 235 0.80 -12.69 -34.63
C HIS A 235 2.12 -13.39 -34.26
N PRO A 236 2.37 -14.58 -34.85
CA PRO A 236 3.72 -15.09 -34.87
C PRO A 236 4.58 -13.90 -35.28
N ALA A 237 5.63 -13.61 -34.55
CA ALA A 237 6.55 -12.53 -34.92
C ALA A 237 6.94 -12.83 -36.38
N HIS A 238 6.30 -12.13 -37.32
CA HIS A 238 6.73 -12.15 -38.69
C HIS A 238 8.17 -11.68 -38.65
N SER A 239 9.07 -12.56 -39.00
CA SER A 239 10.47 -12.18 -39.12
C SER A 239 10.52 -11.00 -40.11
N SER A 240 11.49 -10.11 -39.94
CA SER A 240 11.67 -9.02 -40.92
C SER A 240 11.73 -9.53 -42.38
N GLU A 241 12.07 -10.80 -42.55
CA GLU A 241 12.06 -11.51 -43.82
C GLU A 241 10.64 -11.83 -44.34
N ASP A 242 9.70 -12.21 -43.46
CA ASP A 242 8.31 -12.47 -43.84
C ASP A 242 7.61 -11.19 -44.27
N VAL A 243 7.82 -10.08 -43.53
CA VAL A 243 7.29 -8.75 -43.90
C VAL A 243 7.87 -8.27 -45.22
N LEU A 244 9.16 -8.53 -45.47
CA LEU A 244 9.83 -8.17 -46.72
C LEU A 244 9.33 -9.02 -47.91
N ALA A 245 9.00 -10.28 -47.66
CA ALA A 245 8.41 -11.18 -48.68
C ALA A 245 7.00 -10.71 -49.04
N GLU A 246 6.18 -10.36 -48.08
CA GLU A 246 4.82 -9.86 -48.29
C GLU A 246 4.80 -8.50 -49.01
N LEU A 247 5.71 -7.57 -48.65
CA LEU A 247 5.92 -6.31 -49.35
C LEU A 247 6.34 -6.52 -50.81
N LYS A 248 7.21 -7.48 -51.13
CA LYS A 248 7.61 -7.81 -52.50
C LYS A 248 6.45 -8.39 -53.29
N ALA A 249 5.62 -9.25 -52.70
CA ALA A 249 4.43 -9.81 -53.32
C ALA A 249 3.42 -8.72 -53.68
N LEU A 250 3.15 -7.80 -52.73
CA LEU A 250 2.25 -6.66 -52.96
C LEU A 250 2.77 -5.71 -54.07
N HIS A 251 4.08 -5.46 -54.12
CA HIS A 251 4.67 -4.66 -55.17
C HIS A 251 4.54 -5.31 -56.55
N ALA A 252 4.69 -6.64 -56.64
CA ALA A 252 4.49 -7.38 -57.88
C ALA A 252 3.03 -7.32 -58.37
N GLU A 253 2.08 -7.45 -57.47
CA GLU A 253 0.64 -7.36 -57.77
C GLU A 253 0.24 -5.96 -58.26
N ILE A 254 0.75 -4.90 -57.60
CA ILE A 254 0.55 -3.52 -58.06
C ILE A 254 1.16 -3.28 -59.43
N ALA A 255 2.32 -3.86 -59.73
CA ALA A 255 2.97 -3.72 -61.05
C ALA A 255 2.15 -4.43 -62.12
N ALA A 256 1.59 -5.62 -61.85
CA ALA A 256 0.71 -6.36 -62.77
C ALA A 256 -0.59 -5.58 -63.06
N LEU A 257 -1.24 -5.03 -62.02
CA LEU A 257 -2.44 -4.21 -62.19
C LEU A 257 -2.17 -2.93 -63.01
N ARG A 258 -1.04 -2.29 -62.82
CA ARG A 258 -0.63 -1.13 -63.65
C ARG A 258 -0.41 -1.46 -65.10
N GLN A 259 0.09 -2.68 -65.45
CA GLN A 259 0.21 -3.13 -66.80
C GLN A 259 -1.13 -3.45 -67.47
N GLU A 260 -2.10 -3.94 -66.71
CA GLU A 260 -3.47 -4.17 -67.21
C GLU A 260 -4.19 -2.85 -67.48
N VAL A 261 -4.13 -1.92 -66.59
CA VAL A 261 -4.77 -0.57 -66.75
C VAL A 261 -4.11 0.24 -67.87
N GLY A 262 -2.82 0.04 -68.15
CA GLY A 262 -2.14 0.73 -69.25
C GLY A 262 -2.38 0.12 -70.67
N LYS A 263 -3.14 -0.98 -70.74
CA LYS A 263 -3.51 -1.64 -72.00
C LYS A 263 -4.96 -1.37 -72.48
N THR A 264 -5.72 -0.68 -71.65
CA THR A 264 -7.05 -0.12 -71.93
C THR A 264 -6.97 1.37 -72.27
#